data_eedc8d3024c8495a7c3d3fbefd47b38e
#
_entry.id   eedc8d3024c8495a7c3d3fbefd47b38e
#
_cell.length_a   1.000
_cell.length_b   1.000
_cell.length_c   1.000
_cell.angle_alpha   90.00
_cell.angle_beta   90.00
_cell.angle_gamma   90.00
#
_symmetry.space_group_name_H-M   'P 1'
#
loop_
_entity.id
_entity.type
_entity.pdbx_description
1 polymer ?
#
loop_
_entity_poly.entity_id
_entity_poly.type
_entity_poly.pdbx_seq_one_letter_code
_entity_poly.pdbx_strand_id
1 'polypeptide(L)'
;MVNRMELIYGMDPLCGWCFGIGPAIRRVVADHPTLSVRPVLAGLVTGSRVGPYAEMEGYIRQASERLLAVTGRAPAEAFFEMIRRPGVKGDSGPPSVAISAVRRAHPGRVLDFALRVTDAHFATGADLNDPRTYGEILQHMGLTLDLPDLDNSALATAEWHEGRALGLTSFPSLWLVQNGQSVPLALDYDATRLSRIVHALVDTRS
;
A
#
# COMPACT_ATOMS: atom_id res chain seq x y z
N MET A 1 19.94 -5.67 23.97
CA MET A 1 18.88 -5.81 22.94
C MET A 1 18.87 -4.51 22.15
N VAL A 2 19.04 -4.55 20.83
CA VAL A 2 18.99 -3.33 20.00
C VAL A 2 17.57 -2.80 20.05
N ASN A 3 17.40 -1.59 20.53
CA ASN A 3 16.11 -0.87 20.58
C ASN A 3 15.70 -0.54 19.13
N ARG A 4 15.05 -1.51 18.45
CA ARG A 4 14.72 -1.37 17.03
C ARG A 4 13.36 -0.69 16.92
N MET A 5 13.38 0.53 16.41
CA MET A 5 12.19 1.29 16.08
C MET A 5 11.70 0.89 14.69
N GLU A 6 10.40 0.70 14.54
CA GLU A 6 9.76 0.36 13.26
C GLU A 6 8.54 1.26 13.03
N LEU A 7 8.38 1.74 11.81
CA LEU A 7 7.16 2.41 11.35
C LEU A 7 6.30 1.40 10.60
N ILE A 8 5.12 1.09 11.12
CA ILE A 8 4.12 0.30 10.41
C ILE A 8 3.30 1.23 9.52
N TYR A 9 3.24 0.89 8.25
CA TYR A 9 2.40 1.54 7.26
C TYR A 9 1.25 0.61 6.90
N GLY A 10 0.09 0.81 7.55
CA GLY A 10 -1.15 0.12 7.20
C GLY A 10 -1.67 0.63 5.86
N MET A 11 -1.79 -0.26 4.87
CA MET A 11 -2.16 0.12 3.52
C MET A 11 -2.98 -0.95 2.81
N ASP A 12 -3.59 -0.54 1.70
CA ASP A 12 -4.16 -1.44 0.70
C ASP A 12 -3.88 -0.88 -0.70
N PRO A 13 -3.46 -1.70 -1.68
CA PRO A 13 -3.14 -1.24 -3.03
C PRO A 13 -4.33 -0.63 -3.79
N LEU A 14 -5.57 -0.96 -3.41
CA LEU A 14 -6.79 -0.38 -3.99
C LEU A 14 -7.24 0.90 -3.27
N CYS A 15 -6.49 1.34 -2.26
CA CYS A 15 -6.84 2.54 -1.50
C CYS A 15 -6.27 3.80 -2.16
N GLY A 16 -7.14 4.68 -2.69
CA GLY A 16 -6.73 5.96 -3.28
C GLY A 16 -5.96 6.88 -2.31
N TRP A 17 -6.30 6.85 -1.02
CA TRP A 17 -5.57 7.61 0.00
C TRP A 17 -4.16 7.04 0.25
N CYS A 18 -3.96 5.73 0.09
CA CYS A 18 -2.63 5.11 0.10
C CYS A 18 -1.80 5.53 -1.12
N PHE A 19 -2.43 5.68 -2.29
CA PHE A 19 -1.81 6.29 -3.45
C PHE A 19 -1.40 7.74 -3.18
N GLY A 20 -2.28 8.53 -2.55
CA GLY A 20 -2.03 9.93 -2.22
C GLY A 20 -0.83 10.14 -1.28
N ILE A 21 -0.68 9.31 -0.25
CA ILE A 21 0.41 9.43 0.74
C ILE A 21 1.75 8.85 0.25
N GLY A 22 1.75 8.08 -0.84
CA GLY A 22 2.95 7.39 -1.34
C GLY A 22 4.21 8.25 -1.41
N PRO A 23 4.18 9.48 -1.97
CA PRO A 23 5.34 10.39 -1.97
C PRO A 23 5.87 10.72 -0.58
N ALA A 24 4.97 10.91 0.40
CA ALA A 24 5.36 11.22 1.77
C ALA A 24 6.04 10.02 2.45
N ILE A 25 5.55 8.80 2.21
CA ILE A 25 6.19 7.57 2.68
C ILE A 25 7.59 7.40 2.07
N ARG A 26 7.76 7.63 0.75
CA ARG A 26 9.08 7.58 0.10
C ARG A 26 10.04 8.60 0.70
N ARG A 27 9.55 9.80 1.03
CA ARG A 27 10.35 10.85 1.67
C ARG A 27 10.80 10.43 3.07
N VAL A 28 9.91 9.86 3.88
CA VAL A 28 10.27 9.32 5.20
C VAL A 28 11.39 8.28 5.09
N VAL A 29 11.28 7.34 4.16
CA VAL A 29 12.33 6.33 3.94
C VAL A 29 13.66 6.95 3.53
N ALA A 30 13.64 7.96 2.67
CA ALA A 30 14.85 8.63 2.21
C ALA A 30 15.55 9.43 3.31
N ASP A 31 14.77 10.13 4.15
CA ASP A 31 15.30 10.96 5.22
C ASP A 31 15.72 10.15 6.46
N HIS A 32 15.17 8.94 6.64
CA HIS A 32 15.41 8.07 7.79
C HIS A 32 15.88 6.66 7.37
N PRO A 33 17.08 6.51 6.80
CA PRO A 33 17.55 5.24 6.22
C PRO A 33 17.74 4.10 7.25
N THR A 34 17.82 4.44 8.52
CA THR A 34 17.92 3.46 9.63
C THR A 34 16.56 3.03 10.20
N LEU A 35 15.50 3.77 9.89
CA LEU A 35 14.14 3.43 10.30
C LEU A 35 13.57 2.32 9.41
N SER A 36 13.18 1.21 9.98
CA SER A 36 12.41 0.19 9.27
C SER A 36 11.01 0.70 9.01
N VAL A 37 10.59 0.77 7.74
CA VAL A 37 9.21 1.07 7.36
C VAL A 37 8.59 -0.17 6.74
N ARG A 38 7.59 -0.75 7.41
CA ARG A 38 6.99 -2.01 7.01
C ARG A 38 5.53 -1.82 6.56
N PRO A 39 5.20 -2.14 5.30
CA PRO A 39 3.82 -2.15 4.86
C PRO A 39 3.07 -3.33 5.49
N VAL A 40 1.85 -3.10 5.98
CA VAL A 40 0.96 -4.13 6.52
C VAL A 40 -0.40 -3.99 5.86
N LEU A 41 -0.92 -5.11 5.37
CA LEU A 41 -2.20 -5.18 4.66
C LEU A 41 -3.28 -5.73 5.61
N ALA A 42 -4.53 -5.28 5.42
CA ALA A 42 -5.68 -5.82 6.17
C ALA A 42 -6.91 -6.09 5.28
N GLY A 43 -6.79 -5.87 3.96
CA GLY A 43 -7.80 -6.14 2.95
C GLY A 43 -8.94 -5.11 2.95
N LEU A 44 -8.89 -4.18 2.01
CA LEU A 44 -9.92 -3.15 1.82
C LEU A 44 -11.13 -3.69 1.07
N VAL A 45 -10.91 -4.32 -0.07
CA VAL A 45 -11.97 -4.88 -0.93
C VAL A 45 -11.87 -6.40 -0.88
N THR A 46 -12.70 -7.01 -0.03
CA THR A 46 -12.66 -8.45 0.25
C THR A 46 -14.07 -9.05 0.40
N GLY A 47 -14.21 -10.36 0.20
CA GLY A 47 -15.48 -11.08 0.40
C GLY A 47 -16.59 -10.51 -0.50
N SER A 48 -17.74 -10.15 0.09
CA SER A 48 -18.90 -9.63 -0.65
C SER A 48 -18.68 -8.26 -1.30
N ARG A 49 -17.57 -7.57 -0.99
CA ARG A 49 -17.21 -6.30 -1.66
C ARG A 49 -16.44 -6.50 -2.95
N VAL A 50 -15.93 -7.70 -3.21
CA VAL A 50 -15.28 -8.03 -4.48
C VAL A 50 -16.33 -8.09 -5.58
N GLY A 51 -16.14 -7.31 -6.64
CA GLY A 51 -17.11 -7.22 -7.72
C GLY A 51 -16.61 -6.41 -8.91
N PRO A 52 -17.46 -6.20 -9.93
CA PRO A 52 -17.11 -5.42 -11.12
C PRO A 52 -16.65 -4.02 -10.74
N TYR A 53 -15.42 -3.69 -11.11
CA TYR A 53 -14.83 -2.42 -10.66
C TYR A 53 -15.52 -1.21 -11.30
N ALA A 54 -16.09 -1.37 -12.49
CA ALA A 54 -16.87 -0.34 -13.17
C ALA A 54 -18.03 0.23 -12.35
N GLU A 55 -18.63 -0.59 -11.47
CA GLU A 55 -19.73 -0.16 -10.60
C GLU A 55 -19.29 0.91 -9.58
N MET A 56 -17.99 0.97 -9.29
CA MET A 56 -17.42 1.94 -8.35
C MET A 56 -16.97 3.24 -9.01
N GLU A 57 -17.02 3.37 -10.35
CA GLU A 57 -16.46 4.53 -11.06
C GLU A 57 -17.00 5.86 -10.55
N GLY A 58 -18.32 5.99 -10.43
CA GLY A 58 -18.94 7.25 -9.97
C GLY A 58 -18.47 7.67 -8.57
N TYR A 59 -18.41 6.71 -7.64
CA TYR A 59 -17.90 6.95 -6.30
C TYR A 59 -16.41 7.34 -6.32
N ILE A 60 -15.59 6.62 -7.10
CA ILE A 60 -14.15 6.88 -7.16
C ILE A 60 -13.87 8.25 -7.78
N ARG A 61 -14.59 8.66 -8.84
CA ARG A 61 -14.44 9.99 -9.44
C ARG A 61 -14.74 11.09 -8.42
N GLN A 62 -15.85 10.99 -7.70
CA GLN A 62 -16.19 11.95 -6.65
C GLN A 62 -15.15 11.99 -5.53
N ALA A 63 -14.68 10.82 -5.07
CA ALA A 63 -13.64 10.75 -4.03
C ALA A 63 -12.29 11.30 -4.52
N SER A 64 -12.00 11.18 -5.83
CA SER A 64 -10.76 11.64 -6.44
C SER A 64 -10.61 13.16 -6.43
N GLU A 65 -11.71 13.92 -6.47
CA GLU A 65 -11.67 15.39 -6.34
C GLU A 65 -11.10 15.80 -4.97
N ARG A 66 -11.57 15.15 -3.90
CA ARG A 66 -11.07 15.40 -2.55
C ARG A 66 -9.63 14.90 -2.38
N LEU A 67 -9.31 13.74 -2.96
CA LEU A 67 -7.96 13.21 -2.95
C LEU A 67 -6.98 14.19 -3.60
N LEU A 68 -7.32 14.72 -4.78
CA LEU A 68 -6.53 15.71 -5.50
C LEU A 68 -6.33 16.99 -4.67
N ALA A 69 -7.40 17.52 -4.09
CA ALA A 69 -7.35 18.74 -3.28
C ALA A 69 -6.43 18.60 -2.05
N VAL A 70 -6.38 17.42 -1.44
CA VAL A 70 -5.60 17.19 -0.21
C VAL A 70 -4.17 16.76 -0.51
N THR A 71 -3.96 15.94 -1.55
CA THR A 71 -2.67 15.26 -1.79
C THR A 71 -1.93 15.75 -3.03
N GLY A 72 -2.59 16.53 -3.88
CA GLY A 72 -2.08 16.89 -5.20
C GLY A 72 -2.05 15.74 -6.21
N ARG A 73 -2.65 14.58 -5.87
CA ARG A 73 -2.67 13.37 -6.71
C ARG A 73 -4.10 12.90 -6.93
N ALA A 74 -4.35 12.39 -8.11
CA ALA A 74 -5.60 11.72 -8.47
C ALA A 74 -5.31 10.54 -9.41
N PRO A 75 -6.21 9.54 -9.48
CA PRO A 75 -6.13 8.51 -10.52
C PRO A 75 -6.08 9.14 -11.91
N ALA A 76 -5.24 8.59 -12.78
CA ALA A 76 -5.19 8.99 -14.18
C ALA A 76 -6.41 8.49 -14.96
N GLU A 77 -6.70 9.06 -16.13
CA GLU A 77 -7.81 8.56 -16.97
C GLU A 77 -7.59 7.10 -17.39
N ALA A 78 -6.35 6.66 -17.58
CA ALA A 78 -6.01 5.25 -17.82
C ALA A 78 -6.53 4.28 -16.74
N PHE A 79 -6.57 4.73 -15.46
CA PHE A 79 -7.21 3.95 -14.40
C PHE A 79 -8.71 3.79 -14.66
N PHE A 80 -9.41 4.88 -15.02
CA PHE A 80 -10.84 4.82 -15.30
C PHE A 80 -11.16 4.01 -16.55
N GLU A 81 -10.31 4.06 -17.57
CA GLU A 81 -10.42 3.19 -18.74
C GLU A 81 -10.25 1.72 -18.37
N MET A 82 -9.29 1.41 -17.50
CA MET A 82 -9.03 0.05 -17.03
C MET A 82 -10.22 -0.51 -16.25
N ILE A 83 -10.77 0.22 -15.27
CA ILE A 83 -11.87 -0.29 -14.44
C ILE A 83 -13.18 -0.51 -15.22
N ARG A 84 -13.37 0.13 -16.39
CA ARG A 84 -14.52 -0.09 -17.29
C ARG A 84 -14.41 -1.36 -18.11
N ARG A 85 -13.24 -1.99 -18.18
CA ARG A 85 -13.05 -3.20 -18.98
C ARG A 85 -13.90 -4.35 -18.42
N PRO A 86 -14.60 -5.12 -19.27
CA PRO A 86 -15.32 -6.29 -18.80
C PRO A 86 -14.42 -7.28 -18.07
N GLY A 87 -14.89 -7.77 -16.93
CA GLY A 87 -14.16 -8.77 -16.15
C GLY A 87 -13.16 -8.21 -15.13
N VAL A 88 -12.82 -6.91 -15.18
CA VAL A 88 -11.96 -6.29 -14.17
C VAL A 88 -12.74 -6.16 -12.85
N LYS A 89 -12.11 -6.64 -11.78
CA LYS A 89 -12.70 -6.65 -10.45
C LYS A 89 -11.90 -5.76 -9.50
N GLY A 90 -12.60 -5.09 -8.59
CA GLY A 90 -11.98 -4.57 -7.39
C GLY A 90 -11.78 -5.72 -6.41
N ASP A 91 -10.53 -6.13 -6.18
CA ASP A 91 -10.17 -7.24 -5.29
C ASP A 91 -8.80 -6.98 -4.65
N SER A 92 -8.74 -6.94 -3.32
CA SER A 92 -7.46 -6.79 -2.60
C SER A 92 -6.68 -8.11 -2.49
N GLY A 93 -7.25 -9.25 -2.91
CA GLY A 93 -6.61 -10.57 -2.84
C GLY A 93 -5.34 -10.68 -3.68
N PRO A 94 -5.41 -10.56 -5.02
CA PRO A 94 -4.26 -10.70 -5.90
C PRO A 94 -3.06 -9.82 -5.51
N PRO A 95 -3.21 -8.50 -5.28
CA PRO A 95 -2.08 -7.67 -4.85
C PRO A 95 -1.54 -8.05 -3.47
N SER A 96 -2.38 -8.52 -2.55
CA SER A 96 -1.91 -8.98 -1.24
C SER A 96 -1.05 -10.23 -1.35
N VAL A 97 -1.43 -11.19 -2.22
CA VAL A 97 -0.63 -12.40 -2.50
C VAL A 97 0.73 -12.03 -3.10
N ALA A 98 0.76 -11.14 -4.08
CA ALA A 98 2.00 -10.70 -4.71
C ALA A 98 2.94 -9.99 -3.70
N ILE A 99 2.40 -9.07 -2.89
CA ILE A 99 3.17 -8.36 -1.85
C ILE A 99 3.70 -9.34 -0.79
N SER A 100 2.89 -10.33 -0.38
CA SER A 100 3.30 -11.38 0.54
C SER A 100 4.43 -12.23 -0.02
N ALA A 101 4.40 -12.56 -1.32
CA ALA A 101 5.47 -13.30 -1.98
C ALA A 101 6.79 -12.50 -1.98
N VAL A 102 6.73 -11.20 -2.32
CA VAL A 102 7.92 -10.33 -2.27
C VAL A 102 8.42 -10.15 -0.84
N ARG A 103 7.54 -10.04 0.15
CA ARG A 103 7.92 -9.98 1.56
C ARG A 103 8.77 -11.19 1.99
N ARG A 104 8.40 -12.38 1.54
CA ARG A 104 9.11 -13.62 1.88
C ARG A 104 10.45 -13.74 1.17
N ALA A 105 10.50 -13.39 -0.11
CA ALA A 105 11.71 -13.55 -0.92
C ALA A 105 12.69 -12.37 -0.78
N HIS A 106 12.17 -11.16 -0.68
CA HIS A 106 12.92 -9.90 -0.72
C HIS A 106 12.41 -8.90 0.34
N PRO A 107 12.49 -9.19 1.65
CA PRO A 107 11.87 -8.39 2.72
C PRO A 107 12.28 -6.91 2.71
N GLY A 108 13.54 -6.60 2.33
CA GLY A 108 14.01 -5.22 2.19
C GLY A 108 13.44 -4.45 0.99
N ARG A 109 12.71 -5.11 0.09
CA ARG A 109 12.16 -4.52 -1.12
C ARG A 109 10.62 -4.44 -1.12
N VAL A 110 9.97 -4.99 -0.08
CA VAL A 110 8.52 -5.14 -0.05
C VAL A 110 7.79 -3.79 -0.05
N LEU A 111 8.31 -2.78 0.66
CA LEU A 111 7.69 -1.46 0.68
C LEU A 111 7.76 -0.78 -0.69
N ASP A 112 8.94 -0.80 -1.33
CA ASP A 112 9.10 -0.22 -2.68
C ASP A 112 8.18 -0.94 -3.68
N PHE A 113 8.09 -2.27 -3.61
CA PHE A 113 7.18 -3.05 -4.43
C PHE A 113 5.70 -2.65 -4.20
N ALA A 114 5.24 -2.60 -2.95
CA ALA A 114 3.87 -2.24 -2.61
C ALA A 114 3.49 -0.82 -3.09
N LEU A 115 4.41 0.14 -2.95
CA LEU A 115 4.21 1.50 -3.44
C LEU A 115 4.16 1.55 -4.98
N ARG A 116 4.97 0.75 -5.68
CA ARG A 116 4.94 0.64 -7.15
C ARG A 116 3.66 -0.03 -7.65
N VAL A 117 3.17 -1.06 -6.96
CA VAL A 117 1.88 -1.70 -7.27
C VAL A 117 0.75 -0.66 -7.19
N THR A 118 0.73 0.13 -6.12
CA THR A 118 -0.27 1.19 -5.94
C THR A 118 -0.15 2.28 -7.03
N ASP A 119 1.08 2.71 -7.35
CA ASP A 119 1.32 3.70 -8.42
C ASP A 119 0.92 3.15 -9.80
N ALA A 120 1.27 1.90 -10.14
CA ALA A 120 0.88 1.27 -11.40
C ALA A 120 -0.64 1.23 -11.55
N HIS A 121 -1.36 0.88 -10.49
CA HIS A 121 -2.81 0.84 -10.50
C HIS A 121 -3.43 2.22 -10.81
N PHE A 122 -3.12 3.22 -10.00
CA PHE A 122 -3.79 4.52 -10.08
C PHE A 122 -3.18 5.45 -11.13
N ALA A 123 -1.88 5.41 -11.37
CA ALA A 123 -1.22 6.33 -12.29
C ALA A 123 -1.15 5.81 -13.73
N THR A 124 -1.14 4.49 -13.94
CA THR A 124 -1.00 3.90 -15.28
C THR A 124 -2.16 3.00 -15.70
N GLY A 125 -3.13 2.75 -14.80
CA GLY A 125 -4.28 1.89 -15.08
C GLY A 125 -3.91 0.41 -15.20
N ALA A 126 -2.92 -0.04 -14.44
CA ALA A 126 -2.57 -1.46 -14.39
C ALA A 126 -3.67 -2.26 -13.66
N ASP A 127 -4.10 -3.35 -14.26
CA ASP A 127 -5.06 -4.27 -13.65
C ASP A 127 -4.35 -5.15 -12.62
N LEU A 128 -4.74 -5.03 -11.36
CA LEU A 128 -4.15 -5.83 -10.26
C LEU A 128 -4.67 -7.27 -10.20
N ASN A 129 -5.60 -7.67 -11.08
CA ASN A 129 -5.97 -9.06 -11.25
C ASN A 129 -5.09 -9.76 -12.31
N ASP A 130 -4.31 -9.00 -13.07
CA ASP A 130 -3.41 -9.53 -14.10
C ASP A 130 -2.01 -9.80 -13.52
N PRO A 131 -1.54 -11.07 -13.52
CA PRO A 131 -0.22 -11.40 -13.01
C PRO A 131 0.94 -10.72 -13.76
N ARG A 132 0.72 -10.32 -15.04
CA ARG A 132 1.71 -9.58 -15.82
C ARG A 132 2.07 -8.26 -15.19
N THR A 133 1.11 -7.58 -14.56
CA THR A 133 1.34 -6.32 -13.82
C THR A 133 2.48 -6.46 -12.81
N TYR A 134 2.48 -7.52 -12.05
CA TYR A 134 3.52 -7.74 -11.04
C TYR A 134 4.85 -8.17 -11.65
N GLY A 135 4.80 -8.97 -12.71
CA GLY A 135 6.01 -9.37 -13.46
C GLY A 135 6.78 -8.18 -14.01
N GLU A 136 6.07 -7.22 -14.60
CA GLU A 136 6.65 -5.97 -15.11
C GLU A 136 7.26 -5.12 -13.98
N ILE A 137 6.57 -5.01 -12.83
CA ILE A 137 7.10 -4.28 -11.68
C ILE A 137 8.36 -4.94 -11.14
N LEU A 138 8.36 -6.28 -10.98
CA LEU A 138 9.52 -7.04 -10.53
C LEU A 138 10.71 -6.85 -11.48
N GLN A 139 10.46 -6.93 -12.79
CA GLN A 139 11.48 -6.70 -13.81
C GLN A 139 12.10 -5.29 -13.68
N HIS A 140 11.28 -4.26 -13.56
CA HIS A 140 11.76 -2.87 -13.36
C HIS A 140 12.53 -2.67 -12.04
N MET A 141 12.26 -3.51 -11.05
CA MET A 141 13.01 -3.52 -9.78
C MET A 141 14.28 -4.36 -9.83
N GLY A 142 14.55 -5.07 -10.93
CA GLY A 142 15.65 -6.02 -11.06
C GLY A 142 15.50 -7.23 -10.12
N LEU A 143 14.27 -7.63 -9.83
CA LEU A 143 13.95 -8.77 -8.99
C LEU A 143 13.46 -9.95 -9.84
N THR A 144 13.91 -11.15 -9.47
CA THR A 144 13.41 -12.41 -10.03
C THR A 144 12.64 -13.14 -8.95
N LEU A 145 11.36 -13.43 -9.22
CA LEU A 145 10.49 -14.14 -8.31
C LEU A 145 9.36 -14.82 -9.09
N ASP A 146 9.19 -16.11 -8.85
CA ASP A 146 8.02 -16.84 -9.30
C ASP A 146 6.86 -16.55 -8.35
N LEU A 147 5.85 -15.88 -8.85
CA LEU A 147 4.67 -15.53 -8.07
C LEU A 147 3.79 -16.78 -7.88
N PRO A 148 3.22 -16.98 -6.69
CA PRO A 148 2.20 -18.00 -6.49
C PRO A 148 0.93 -17.65 -7.28
N ASP A 149 -0.01 -18.60 -7.32
CA ASP A 149 -1.35 -18.34 -7.80
C ASP A 149 -1.97 -17.15 -7.04
N LEU A 150 -2.27 -16.09 -7.76
CA LEU A 150 -2.78 -14.84 -7.18
C LEU A 150 -4.21 -14.99 -6.64
N ASP A 151 -4.97 -15.97 -7.10
CA ASP A 151 -6.31 -16.28 -6.61
C ASP A 151 -6.28 -17.11 -5.31
N ASN A 152 -5.09 -17.36 -4.75
CA ASN A 152 -4.95 -18.08 -3.49
C ASN A 152 -5.45 -17.27 -2.29
N SER A 153 -6.74 -17.38 -2.01
CA SER A 153 -7.41 -16.66 -0.92
C SER A 153 -6.83 -16.95 0.47
N ALA A 154 -6.24 -18.13 0.68
CA ALA A 154 -5.61 -18.47 1.95
C ALA A 154 -4.35 -17.65 2.20
N LEU A 155 -3.53 -17.42 1.17
CA LEU A 155 -2.35 -16.55 1.28
C LEU A 155 -2.76 -15.11 1.52
N ALA A 156 -3.77 -14.57 0.81
CA ALA A 156 -4.29 -13.23 1.04
C ALA A 156 -4.83 -13.07 2.48
N THR A 157 -5.62 -14.04 2.94
CA THR A 157 -6.20 -14.04 4.28
C THR A 157 -5.12 -14.08 5.36
N ALA A 158 -4.07 -14.89 5.18
CA ALA A 158 -2.93 -14.94 6.11
C ALA A 158 -2.21 -13.59 6.20
N GLU A 159 -2.01 -12.90 5.07
CA GLU A 159 -1.41 -11.56 5.04
C GLU A 159 -2.29 -10.54 5.80
N TRP A 160 -3.61 -10.57 5.63
CA TRP A 160 -4.53 -9.67 6.32
C TRP A 160 -4.69 -9.95 7.81
N HIS A 161 -4.39 -11.16 8.26
CA HIS A 161 -4.53 -11.55 9.66
C HIS A 161 -3.64 -10.67 10.56
N GLU A 162 -2.41 -10.40 10.14
CA GLU A 162 -1.51 -9.50 10.88
C GLU A 162 -2.11 -8.10 11.02
N GLY A 163 -2.56 -7.50 9.92
CA GLY A 163 -3.15 -6.16 9.94
C GLY A 163 -4.38 -6.07 10.86
N ARG A 164 -5.23 -7.08 10.83
CA ARG A 164 -6.40 -7.16 11.70
C ARG A 164 -6.01 -7.32 13.18
N ALA A 165 -4.99 -8.14 13.46
CA ALA A 165 -4.48 -8.33 14.81
C ALA A 165 -3.85 -7.04 15.38
N LEU A 166 -3.29 -6.18 14.53
CA LEU A 166 -2.80 -4.85 14.89
C LEU A 166 -3.91 -3.80 15.00
N GLY A 167 -5.16 -4.17 14.73
CA GLY A 167 -6.31 -3.26 14.78
C GLY A 167 -6.38 -2.27 13.62
N LEU A 168 -5.79 -2.59 12.45
CA LEU A 168 -5.88 -1.75 11.27
C LEU A 168 -7.30 -1.78 10.69
N THR A 169 -8.04 -0.70 10.88
CA THR A 169 -9.43 -0.55 10.42
C THR A 169 -9.61 0.52 9.37
N SER A 170 -8.57 1.33 9.11
CA SER A 170 -8.58 2.40 8.11
C SER A 170 -7.26 2.49 7.36
N PHE A 171 -7.31 2.96 6.11
CA PHE A 171 -6.15 3.11 5.23
C PHE A 171 -6.10 4.51 4.60
N PRO A 172 -4.89 5.10 4.52
CA PRO A 172 -3.66 4.64 5.17
C PRO A 172 -3.72 4.79 6.68
N SER A 173 -2.83 4.11 7.41
CA SER A 173 -2.56 4.35 8.82
C SER A 173 -1.07 4.21 9.12
N LEU A 174 -0.58 4.95 10.11
CA LEU A 174 0.81 4.92 10.52
C LEU A 174 0.92 4.66 12.02
N TRP A 175 1.82 3.76 12.39
CA TRP A 175 2.07 3.40 13.77
C TRP A 175 3.58 3.30 14.02
N LEU A 176 4.09 4.02 15.00
CA LEU A 176 5.46 3.84 15.45
C LEU A 176 5.51 2.76 16.53
N VAL A 177 6.32 1.73 16.28
CA VAL A 177 6.50 0.60 17.21
C VAL A 177 7.90 0.64 17.78
N GLN A 178 7.99 0.58 19.10
CA GLN A 178 9.25 0.52 19.84
C GLN A 178 9.05 -0.28 21.12
N ASN A 179 9.93 -1.24 21.40
CA ASN A 179 9.89 -2.06 22.62
C ASN A 179 8.52 -2.74 22.88
N GLY A 180 7.82 -3.16 21.82
CA GLY A 180 6.49 -3.78 21.90
C GLY A 180 5.34 -2.80 22.17
N GLN A 181 5.62 -1.50 22.30
CA GLN A 181 4.61 -0.46 22.38
C GLN A 181 4.37 0.13 20.99
N SER A 182 3.11 0.37 20.63
CA SER A 182 2.72 1.00 19.39
C SER A 182 1.99 2.32 19.65
N VAL A 183 2.36 3.36 18.92
CA VAL A 183 1.75 4.69 19.00
C VAL A 183 1.25 5.08 17.62
N PRO A 184 -0.05 5.41 17.48
CA PRO A 184 -0.56 5.89 16.20
C PRO A 184 0.02 7.27 15.88
N LEU A 185 0.35 7.48 14.59
CA LEU A 185 0.80 8.77 14.09
C LEU A 185 -0.32 9.46 13.31
N ALA A 186 -0.41 10.77 13.46
CA ALA A 186 -1.26 11.58 12.59
C ALA A 186 -0.76 11.48 11.15
N LEU A 187 -1.70 11.29 10.23
CA LEU A 187 -1.39 11.28 8.80
C LEU A 187 -1.14 12.71 8.31
N ASP A 188 -0.08 12.89 7.55
CA ASP A 188 0.16 14.10 6.77
C ASP A 188 0.55 13.72 5.35
N TYR A 189 -0.13 14.27 4.37
CA TYR A 189 0.12 14.01 2.95
C TYR A 189 1.22 14.92 2.38
N ASP A 190 1.64 15.95 3.12
CA ASP A 190 2.83 16.72 2.78
C ASP A 190 4.09 15.95 3.20
N ALA A 191 4.92 15.64 2.22
CA ALA A 191 6.09 14.80 2.41
C ALA A 191 7.10 15.38 3.42
N THR A 192 7.28 16.71 3.43
CA THR A 192 8.20 17.37 4.34
C THR A 192 7.68 17.40 5.78
N ARG A 193 6.37 17.65 5.95
CA ARG A 193 5.74 17.65 7.28
C ARG A 193 5.73 16.27 7.89
N LEU A 194 5.34 15.24 7.13
CA LEU A 194 5.35 13.86 7.63
C LEU A 194 6.76 13.44 8.05
N SER A 195 7.78 13.72 7.24
CA SER A 195 9.17 13.39 7.57
C SER A 195 9.63 14.09 8.86
N ARG A 196 9.27 15.38 9.08
CA ARG A 196 9.59 16.08 10.33
C ARG A 196 8.87 15.48 11.55
N ILE A 197 7.60 15.06 11.41
CA ILE A 197 6.86 14.39 12.50
C ILE A 197 7.59 13.10 12.89
N VAL A 198 7.99 12.31 11.92
CA VAL A 198 8.73 11.06 12.15
C VAL A 198 10.09 11.36 12.81
N HIS A 199 10.83 12.36 12.31
CA HIS A 199 12.12 12.77 12.85
C HIS A 199 12.02 13.12 14.34
N ALA A 200 11.08 13.99 14.71
CA ALA A 200 10.89 14.40 16.10
C ALA A 200 10.60 13.21 17.03
N LEU A 201 9.92 12.17 16.55
CA LEU A 201 9.60 10.99 17.33
C LEU A 201 10.76 10.00 17.42
N VAL A 202 11.57 9.91 16.39
CA VAL A 202 12.79 9.07 16.38
C VAL A 202 13.83 9.67 17.34
N ASP A 203 14.08 10.98 17.26
CA ASP A 203 15.10 11.66 18.10
C ASP A 203 14.75 11.69 19.58
N THR A 204 13.46 11.85 19.94
CA THR A 204 13.03 11.88 21.35
C THR A 204 13.07 10.52 22.03
N ARG A 205 13.26 9.43 21.25
CA ARG A 205 13.21 8.05 21.73
C ARG A 205 14.54 7.29 21.53
N SER A 206 15.54 7.93 20.94
CA SER A 206 16.92 7.44 20.80
C SER A 206 17.73 7.71 22.06
#